data_4ce9cd9fecc89110926a1467b7bac388
#
_entry.id   4ce9cd9fecc89110926a1467b7bac388
#
_cell.length_a   1.000
_cell.length_b   1.000
_cell.length_c   1.000
_cell.angle_alpha   90.00
_cell.angle_beta   90.00
_cell.angle_gamma   90.00
#
_symmetry.space_group_name_H-M   'P 1'
#
loop_
_entity.id
_entity.type
_entity.pdbx_description
1 polymer ?
#
loop_
_entity_poly.entity_id
_entity_poly.type
_entity_poly.pdbx_seq_one_letter_code
_entity_poly.pdbx_strand_id
1 'polypeptide(L)'
;MRLVWIAMSLWLATLLLFAEGPGFRNRRTFDEHYAKHGREFGNISQDEYLRRAQTLRDTPSGGPILEADKPGGIVTKFDRRSGAFIAYNADRTIRTFFIPNDGERYFRRQAKRPE
;
A
#
# COMPACT_ATOMS: atom_id res chain seq x y z
N MET A 1 -12.52 -37.16 -6.19
CA MET A 1 -12.92 -36.30 -5.09
C MET A 1 -11.75 -35.73 -4.30
N ARG A 2 -10.78 -36.54 -3.97
CA ARG A 2 -9.63 -36.10 -3.19
C ARG A 2 -8.76 -35.08 -3.94
N LEU A 3 -8.69 -35.20 -5.26
CA LEU A 3 -7.91 -34.28 -6.09
C LEU A 3 -8.45 -32.85 -6.04
N VAL A 4 -9.74 -32.72 -5.83
CA VAL A 4 -10.37 -31.40 -5.75
C VAL A 4 -9.86 -30.62 -4.54
N TRP A 5 -9.71 -31.32 -3.43
CA TRP A 5 -9.20 -30.66 -2.20
C TRP A 5 -7.77 -30.16 -2.35
N ILE A 6 -6.93 -30.95 -2.99
CA ILE A 6 -5.54 -30.55 -3.24
C ILE A 6 -5.48 -29.33 -4.13
N ALA A 7 -6.32 -29.29 -5.16
CA ALA A 7 -6.36 -28.14 -6.07
C ALA A 7 -6.75 -26.86 -5.35
N MET A 8 -7.71 -26.94 -4.44
CA MET A 8 -8.13 -25.75 -3.67
C MET A 8 -7.02 -25.23 -2.77
N SER A 9 -6.28 -26.14 -2.15
CA SER A 9 -5.17 -25.72 -1.31
C SER A 9 -4.10 -24.98 -2.10
N LEU A 10 -3.81 -25.45 -3.29
CA LEU A 10 -2.85 -24.78 -4.17
C LEU A 10 -3.31 -23.39 -4.59
N TRP A 11 -4.59 -23.24 -4.82
CA TRP A 11 -5.17 -21.94 -5.15
C TRP A 11 -4.94 -20.94 -4.03
N LEU A 12 -5.22 -21.31 -2.79
CA LEU A 12 -5.02 -20.42 -1.65
C LEU A 12 -3.56 -20.03 -1.52
N ALA A 13 -2.66 -20.97 -1.67
CA ALA A 13 -1.23 -20.67 -1.60
C ALA A 13 -0.81 -19.68 -2.68
N THR A 14 -1.33 -19.82 -3.88
CA THR A 14 -1.03 -18.93 -4.98
C THR A 14 -1.51 -17.51 -4.70
N LEU A 15 -2.72 -17.36 -4.14
CA LEU A 15 -3.29 -16.05 -3.85
C LEU A 15 -2.49 -15.27 -2.81
N LEU A 16 -1.78 -15.96 -1.93
CA LEU A 16 -0.98 -15.29 -0.90
C LEU A 16 0.29 -14.65 -1.45
N LEU A 17 0.62 -14.86 -2.73
CA LEU A 17 1.86 -14.38 -3.31
C LEU A 17 1.73 -13.07 -4.09
N PHE A 18 0.58 -12.38 -4.00
CA PHE A 18 0.31 -11.29 -4.94
C PHE A 18 0.47 -9.86 -4.44
N ALA A 19 1.14 -9.60 -3.35
CA ALA A 19 1.51 -8.23 -3.01
C ALA A 19 2.81 -7.89 -3.74
N GLU A 20 2.72 -7.74 -5.07
CA GLU A 20 3.87 -7.50 -5.92
C GLU A 20 3.61 -6.35 -6.88
N GLY A 21 4.39 -6.30 -7.95
CA GLY A 21 4.25 -5.29 -8.97
C GLY A 21 5.18 -4.11 -8.73
N PRO A 22 4.86 -2.93 -9.28
CA PRO A 22 5.73 -1.77 -9.14
C PRO A 22 6.01 -1.39 -7.69
N GLY A 23 7.23 -0.91 -7.46
CA GLY A 23 7.61 -0.32 -6.18
C GLY A 23 7.69 1.18 -6.28
N PHE A 24 8.64 1.79 -5.58
CA PHE A 24 8.94 3.21 -5.70
C PHE A 24 9.61 3.47 -7.05
N ARG A 25 9.68 4.75 -7.44
CA ARG A 25 10.18 5.14 -8.75
C ARG A 25 11.59 4.63 -9.05
N ASN A 26 12.46 4.63 -8.05
CA ASN A 26 13.82 4.11 -8.18
C ASN A 26 14.35 3.71 -6.81
N ARG A 27 15.54 3.10 -6.81
CA ARG A 27 16.16 2.61 -5.56
C ARG A 27 16.41 3.72 -4.57
N ARG A 28 16.86 4.85 -5.03
CA ARG A 28 17.17 5.98 -4.17
C ARG A 28 15.92 6.47 -3.43
N THR A 29 14.81 6.63 -4.15
CA THR A 29 13.55 7.06 -3.55
C THR A 29 13.06 6.03 -2.53
N PHE A 30 13.18 4.76 -2.85
CA PHE A 30 12.82 3.68 -1.95
C PHE A 30 13.64 3.74 -0.66
N ASP A 31 14.96 3.86 -0.80
CA ASP A 31 15.85 3.94 0.36
C ASP A 31 15.51 5.14 1.25
N GLU A 32 15.23 6.28 0.64
CA GLU A 32 14.87 7.50 1.37
C GLU A 32 13.58 7.35 2.15
N HIS A 33 12.57 6.76 1.54
CA HIS A 33 11.28 6.56 2.20
C HIS A 33 11.39 5.58 3.36
N TYR A 34 12.13 4.50 3.17
CA TYR A 34 12.32 3.55 4.24
C TYR A 34 13.12 4.17 5.40
N ALA A 35 14.17 4.91 5.10
CA ALA A 35 14.96 5.55 6.14
C ALA A 35 14.12 6.53 6.97
N LYS A 36 13.21 7.25 6.31
CA LYS A 36 12.37 8.25 6.97
C LYS A 36 11.18 7.64 7.69
N HIS A 37 10.54 6.64 7.11
CA HIS A 37 9.22 6.17 7.56
C HIS A 37 9.18 4.72 8.03
N GLY A 38 10.21 3.94 7.77
CA GLY A 38 10.17 2.51 8.09
C GLY A 38 9.86 2.22 9.56
N ARG A 39 10.43 3.03 10.47
CA ARG A 39 10.23 2.84 11.91
C ARG A 39 8.80 3.05 12.36
N GLU A 40 8.01 3.78 11.60
CA GLU A 40 6.61 3.99 11.93
C GLU A 40 5.81 2.69 11.93
N PHE A 41 6.33 1.68 11.23
CA PHE A 41 5.69 0.37 11.10
C PHE A 41 6.29 -0.67 12.04
N GLY A 42 7.16 -0.26 12.93
CA GLY A 42 7.85 -1.18 13.83
C GLY A 42 9.23 -1.55 13.31
N ASN A 43 9.78 -2.60 13.87
CA ASN A 43 11.11 -3.07 13.49
C ASN A 43 11.00 -4.03 12.31
N ILE A 44 10.80 -3.48 11.12
CA ILE A 44 10.62 -4.27 9.90
C ILE A 44 11.77 -4.02 8.92
N SER A 45 12.00 -5.00 8.04
CA SER A 45 13.00 -4.85 6.98
C SER A 45 12.49 -3.91 5.89
N GLN A 46 13.42 -3.46 5.05
CA GLN A 46 13.07 -2.63 3.90
C GLN A 46 12.16 -3.39 2.92
N ASP A 47 12.40 -4.69 2.75
CA ASP A 47 11.55 -5.52 1.89
C ASP A 47 10.14 -5.66 2.47
N GLU A 48 10.02 -5.78 3.79
CA GLU A 48 8.70 -5.84 4.42
C GLU A 48 7.96 -4.51 4.28
N TYR A 49 8.67 -3.40 4.42
CA TYR A 49 8.11 -2.08 4.21
C TYR A 49 7.51 -1.96 2.79
N LEU A 50 8.27 -2.38 1.79
CA LEU A 50 7.79 -2.36 0.41
C LEU A 50 6.56 -3.25 0.24
N ARG A 51 6.59 -4.44 0.80
CA ARG A 51 5.49 -5.40 0.68
C ARG A 51 4.21 -4.84 1.30
N ARG A 52 4.31 -4.16 2.44
CA ARG A 52 3.14 -3.54 3.07
C ARG A 52 2.59 -2.41 2.23
N ALA A 53 3.44 -1.63 1.62
CA ALA A 53 3.02 -0.57 0.70
C ALA A 53 2.28 -1.15 -0.49
N GLN A 54 2.83 -2.17 -1.11
CA GLN A 54 2.20 -2.83 -2.25
C GLN A 54 0.86 -3.47 -1.86
N THR A 55 0.78 -4.05 -0.67
CA THR A 55 -0.46 -4.64 -0.18
C THR A 55 -1.55 -3.60 -0.02
N LEU A 56 -1.26 -2.46 0.58
CA LEU A 56 -2.27 -1.40 0.73
C LEU A 56 -2.68 -0.86 -0.64
N ARG A 57 -1.72 -0.64 -1.53
CA ARG A 57 -2.02 -0.18 -2.89
C ARG A 57 -3.00 -1.13 -3.57
N ASP A 58 -2.80 -2.44 -3.41
CA ASP A 58 -3.57 -3.44 -4.14
C ASP A 58 -4.85 -3.88 -3.42
N THR A 59 -5.06 -3.46 -2.18
CA THR A 59 -6.28 -3.78 -1.45
C THR A 59 -7.43 -2.92 -1.95
N PRO A 60 -8.55 -3.51 -2.36
CA PRO A 60 -9.70 -2.72 -2.81
C PRO A 60 -10.23 -1.82 -1.71
N SER A 61 -10.77 -0.66 -2.11
CA SER A 61 -11.42 0.23 -1.16
C SER A 61 -12.70 -0.39 -0.63
N GLY A 62 -13.08 0.03 0.57
CA GLY A 62 -14.26 -0.48 1.25
C GLY A 62 -13.90 -0.86 2.69
N GLY A 63 -14.90 -0.90 3.58
CA GLY A 63 -14.66 -1.17 4.99
C GLY A 63 -13.64 -0.19 5.56
N PRO A 64 -12.53 -0.68 6.12
CA PRO A 64 -11.54 0.20 6.71
C PRO A 64 -10.65 0.92 5.69
N ILE A 65 -10.72 0.56 4.41
CA ILE A 65 -9.85 1.14 3.39
C ILE A 65 -10.56 2.27 2.67
N LEU A 66 -10.09 3.49 2.88
CA LEU A 66 -10.57 4.67 2.18
C LEU A 66 -9.74 4.91 0.94
N GLU A 67 -10.37 5.47 -0.11
CA GLU A 67 -9.67 5.75 -1.35
C GLU A 67 -10.13 7.09 -1.91
N ALA A 68 -9.21 7.85 -2.49
CA ALA A 68 -9.53 9.09 -3.20
C ALA A 68 -8.67 9.19 -4.45
N ASP A 69 -9.30 9.64 -5.54
CA ASP A 69 -8.61 9.90 -6.80
C ASP A 69 -8.27 11.38 -6.87
N LYS A 70 -7.08 11.68 -7.38
CA LYS A 70 -6.60 13.05 -7.54
C LYS A 70 -6.31 13.30 -9.01
N PRO A 71 -6.24 14.57 -9.42
CA PRO A 71 -5.87 14.90 -10.79
C PRO A 71 -4.57 14.23 -11.22
N GLY A 72 -4.46 13.87 -12.48
CA GLY A 72 -3.28 13.21 -13.01
C GLY A 72 -3.25 11.70 -12.79
N GLY A 73 -4.36 11.11 -12.35
CA GLY A 73 -4.43 9.67 -12.15
C GLY A 73 -3.79 9.19 -10.85
N ILE A 74 -3.46 10.12 -9.95
CA ILE A 74 -2.89 9.76 -8.64
C ILE A 74 -4.00 9.24 -7.75
N VAL A 75 -3.74 8.12 -7.07
CA VAL A 75 -4.68 7.51 -6.14
C VAL A 75 -4.08 7.56 -4.74
N THR A 76 -4.91 7.89 -3.75
CA THR A 76 -4.51 7.81 -2.35
C THR A 76 -5.41 6.84 -1.62
N LYS A 77 -4.84 6.12 -0.64
CA LYS A 77 -5.60 5.22 0.23
C LYS A 77 -5.17 5.39 1.66
N PHE A 78 -6.09 5.12 2.56
CA PHE A 78 -5.84 5.15 4.00
C PHE A 78 -6.47 3.94 4.64
N ASP A 79 -5.70 3.23 5.46
CA ASP A 79 -6.20 2.06 6.20
C ASP A 79 -6.50 2.49 7.64
N ARG A 80 -7.78 2.51 8.00
CA ARG A 80 -8.21 2.89 9.35
C ARG A 80 -7.67 1.97 10.44
N ARG A 81 -7.35 0.73 10.09
CA ARG A 81 -6.86 -0.23 11.08
C ARG A 81 -5.40 0.01 11.46
N SER A 82 -4.57 0.27 10.47
CA SER A 82 -3.13 0.47 10.70
C SER A 82 -2.75 1.93 10.82
N GLY A 83 -3.59 2.82 10.30
CA GLY A 83 -3.26 4.23 10.21
C GLY A 83 -2.35 4.56 9.03
N ALA A 84 -2.09 3.61 8.15
CA ALA A 84 -1.17 3.80 7.04
C ALA A 84 -1.82 4.56 5.88
N PHE A 85 -1.04 5.42 5.26
CA PHE A 85 -1.43 6.21 4.09
C PHE A 85 -0.50 5.88 2.93
N ILE A 86 -1.06 5.74 1.74
CA ILE A 86 -0.28 5.54 0.52
C ILE A 86 -0.78 6.48 -0.58
N ALA A 87 0.15 6.93 -1.41
CA ALA A 87 -0.17 7.61 -2.66
C ALA A 87 0.62 6.94 -3.78
N TYR A 88 -0.03 6.72 -4.92
CA TYR A 88 0.62 6.09 -6.05
C TYR A 88 0.10 6.65 -7.37
N ASN A 89 0.90 6.47 -8.42
CA ASN A 89 0.60 6.97 -9.76
C ASN A 89 -0.34 6.02 -10.51
N ALA A 90 -0.85 6.50 -11.65
CA ALA A 90 -1.70 5.68 -12.51
C ALA A 90 -1.02 4.38 -12.95
N ASP A 91 0.30 4.38 -13.12
CA ASP A 91 1.06 3.19 -13.46
C ASP A 91 1.38 2.33 -12.24
N ARG A 92 0.82 2.68 -11.07
CA ARG A 92 0.95 1.97 -9.80
C ARG A 92 2.32 2.15 -9.12
N THR A 93 3.19 2.99 -9.64
CA THR A 93 4.44 3.34 -8.98
C THR A 93 4.13 4.10 -7.68
N ILE A 94 4.75 3.69 -6.58
CA ILE A 94 4.47 4.25 -5.26
C ILE A 94 5.16 5.59 -5.11
N ARG A 95 4.40 6.60 -4.66
CA ARG A 95 4.90 7.94 -4.40
C ARG A 95 5.32 8.10 -2.94
N THR A 96 4.50 7.62 -2.01
CA THR A 96 4.81 7.68 -0.59
C THR A 96 4.00 6.65 0.17
N PHE A 97 4.53 6.22 1.31
CA PHE A 97 3.87 5.26 2.19
C PHE A 97 4.35 5.52 3.62
N PHE A 98 3.45 5.92 4.51
CA PHE A 98 3.82 6.27 5.88
C PHE A 98 2.59 6.30 6.78
N ILE A 99 2.80 6.48 8.08
CA ILE A 99 1.70 6.61 9.05
C ILE A 99 1.61 8.07 9.47
N PRO A 100 0.62 8.83 8.96
CA PRO A 100 0.48 10.24 9.32
C PRO A 100 0.12 10.42 10.80
N ASN A 101 0.65 11.48 11.41
CA ASN A 101 0.41 11.75 12.82
C ASN A 101 -1.04 12.02 13.16
N ASP A 102 -1.77 12.67 12.25
CA ASP A 102 -3.17 13.00 12.49
C ASP A 102 -4.15 12.07 11.74
N GLY A 103 -3.67 10.93 11.31
CA GLY A 103 -4.50 9.84 10.81
C GLY A 103 -5.39 10.21 9.65
N GLU A 104 -6.67 9.87 9.79
CA GLU A 104 -7.63 10.07 8.70
C GLU A 104 -7.77 11.53 8.27
N ARG A 105 -7.51 12.48 9.17
CA ARG A 105 -7.57 13.89 8.80
C ARG A 105 -6.54 14.24 7.73
N TYR A 106 -5.38 13.64 7.81
CA TYR A 106 -4.37 13.82 6.77
C TYR A 106 -4.90 13.35 5.41
N PHE A 107 -5.49 12.16 5.39
CA PHE A 107 -6.06 11.62 4.16
C PHE A 107 -7.11 12.56 3.57
N ARG A 108 -8.01 13.08 4.41
CA ARG A 108 -9.08 13.95 3.94
C ARG A 108 -8.54 15.28 3.40
N ARG A 109 -7.51 15.82 4.04
CA ARG A 109 -6.88 17.05 3.52
C ARG A 109 -6.23 16.79 2.16
N GLN A 110 -5.53 15.67 2.02
CA GLN A 110 -4.88 15.34 0.75
C GLN A 110 -5.90 15.11 -0.36
N ALA A 111 -7.03 14.52 -0.06
CA ALA A 111 -8.08 14.28 -1.05
C ALA A 111 -8.62 15.57 -1.65
N LYS A 112 -8.56 16.69 -0.91
CA LYS A 112 -9.07 17.98 -1.35
C LYS A 112 -8.04 18.82 -2.09
N ARG A 113 -6.77 18.47 -2.01
CA ARG A 113 -5.70 19.28 -2.60
C ARG A 113 -5.50 18.90 -4.06
N PRO A 114 -5.46 19.90 -4.95
CA PRO A 114 -5.03 19.61 -6.32
C PRO A 114 -3.56 19.21 -6.31
N GLU A 115 -3.17 18.40 -7.25
CA GLU A 115 -1.79 17.94 -7.32
C GLU A 115 -0.82 18.93 -7.96
#